data_9793459c9b1033f3d8139cf1ee3a7587
#
_entry.id   9793459c9b1033f3d8139cf1ee3a7587
#
_cell.length_a   1.000
_cell.length_b   1.000
_cell.length_c   1.000
_cell.angle_alpha   90.00
_cell.angle_beta   90.00
_cell.angle_gamma   90.00
#
_symmetry.space_group_name_H-M   'P 1'
#
loop_
_entity.id
_entity.type
_entity.pdbx_description
1 polymer ?
#
loop_
_entity_poly.entity_id
_entity_poly.type
_entity_poly.pdbx_seq_one_letter_code
_entity_poly.pdbx_strand_id
1 'polypeptide(L)'
;QTCALPILQNLDIPYSYELAKRMEQYRSHPTLGYRPAGSKAEFETGEMLKTEMEKIGLSEVTKDAVTVDGWEFHKAALSYTNAAGETVSAELGAYQTTFVTDGPKEFSMMYLGKGTETDYQGKDVRDKLVLVEINQRDEWWINYPVYQAHLKGAAALIAVQSGGYGEIDDEALNAQDIAGPEDAPAFSISRKDAAGLLELLRDQEEITVTFDAESRVTRNCTTYNIVGRIPGKHPDRMVLLSAHYDSYFDGFQDDNTAVALMFGIAKALLDSGFQPNNTIVICAMASEEWGVVDSNFDWSTGAYEQIFTAHPEWVGKVIADLNFELPALAHGTRARI
;
A
#
# COMPACT_ATOMS: atom_id res chain seq x y z
N GLN A 1 22.49 26.75 -17.87
CA GLN A 1 21.19 27.38 -17.53
C GLN A 1 20.14 27.31 -18.64
N THR A 2 20.53 27.03 -19.90
CA THR A 2 19.64 27.07 -21.05
C THR A 2 18.92 25.74 -21.39
N CYS A 3 19.34 24.62 -20.85
CA CYS A 3 18.73 23.30 -21.20
C CYS A 3 17.51 22.92 -20.35
N ALA A 4 17.36 23.46 -19.14
CA ALA A 4 16.25 23.10 -18.27
C ALA A 4 14.95 23.86 -18.62
N LEU A 5 15.03 25.08 -19.15
CA LEU A 5 13.87 25.91 -19.42
C LEU A 5 12.88 25.28 -20.42
N PRO A 6 13.30 24.70 -21.55
CA PRO A 6 12.38 24.01 -22.47
C PRO A 6 11.68 22.81 -21.81
N ILE A 7 12.35 22.05 -20.96
CA ILE A 7 11.74 20.92 -20.23
C ILE A 7 10.66 21.43 -19.28
N LEU A 8 10.99 22.45 -18.46
CA LEU A 8 10.03 23.04 -17.51
C LEU A 8 8.80 23.63 -18.19
N GLN A 9 8.95 24.19 -19.40
CA GLN A 9 7.84 24.72 -20.19
C GLN A 9 6.91 23.64 -20.77
N ASN A 10 7.39 22.41 -20.87
CA ASN A 10 6.61 21.26 -21.35
C ASN A 10 6.02 20.42 -20.21
N LEU A 11 6.25 20.79 -18.93
CA LEU A 11 5.58 20.11 -17.81
C LEU A 11 4.08 20.40 -17.86
N ASP A 12 3.30 19.32 -17.89
CA ASP A 12 1.85 19.32 -17.96
C ASP A 12 1.27 18.72 -16.68
N ILE A 13 1.07 19.55 -15.65
CA ILE A 13 0.51 19.11 -14.37
C ILE A 13 -0.93 18.58 -14.52
N PRO A 14 -1.84 19.18 -15.31
CA PRO A 14 -3.13 18.57 -15.61
C PRO A 14 -3.02 17.16 -16.18
N TYR A 15 -2.09 16.88 -17.08
CA TYR A 15 -1.85 15.53 -17.60
C TYR A 15 -1.52 14.53 -16.48
N SER A 16 -0.58 14.90 -15.60
CA SER A 16 -0.20 14.04 -14.48
C SER A 16 -1.38 13.81 -13.53
N TYR A 17 -2.13 14.86 -13.20
CA TYR A 17 -3.30 14.73 -12.34
C TYR A 17 -4.36 13.79 -12.93
N GLU A 18 -4.68 13.94 -14.22
CA GLU A 18 -5.66 13.08 -14.90
C GLU A 18 -5.17 11.63 -15.03
N LEU A 19 -3.87 11.41 -15.18
CA LEU A 19 -3.30 10.04 -15.17
C LEU A 19 -3.46 9.38 -13.80
N ALA A 20 -3.14 10.10 -12.72
CA ALA A 20 -3.35 9.60 -11.35
C ALA A 20 -4.84 9.25 -11.10
N LYS A 21 -5.76 10.12 -11.55
CA LYS A 21 -7.20 9.89 -11.48
C LYS A 21 -7.67 8.67 -12.28
N ARG A 22 -7.06 8.39 -13.40
CA ARG A 22 -7.38 7.19 -14.19
C ARG A 22 -6.97 5.92 -13.47
N MET A 23 -5.87 5.94 -12.75
CA MET A 23 -5.41 4.78 -11.97
C MET A 23 -6.38 4.41 -10.84
N GLU A 24 -7.03 5.38 -10.17
CA GLU A 24 -8.04 5.13 -9.14
C GLU A 24 -9.26 4.32 -9.63
N GLN A 25 -9.49 4.27 -10.96
CA GLN A 25 -10.62 3.53 -11.52
C GLN A 25 -10.42 2.02 -11.49
N TYR A 26 -9.17 1.57 -11.40
CA TYR A 26 -8.80 0.16 -11.30
C TYR A 26 -8.67 -0.23 -9.83
N ARG A 27 -9.70 -0.88 -9.32
CA ARG A 27 -9.81 -1.23 -7.91
C ARG A 27 -10.35 -2.64 -7.70
N SER A 28 -9.88 -3.31 -6.67
CA SER A 28 -10.32 -4.66 -6.28
C SER A 28 -11.51 -4.65 -5.34
N HIS A 29 -11.65 -3.58 -4.53
CA HIS A 29 -12.77 -3.43 -3.60
C HIS A 29 -13.63 -2.21 -3.98
N PRO A 30 -14.97 -2.33 -3.99
CA PRO A 30 -15.85 -1.30 -4.54
C PRO A 30 -15.86 0.01 -3.75
N THR A 31 -15.70 -0.04 -2.44
CA THR A 31 -15.74 1.12 -1.53
C THR A 31 -14.36 1.53 -1.03
N LEU A 32 -13.51 0.58 -0.68
CA LEU A 32 -12.21 0.84 -0.08
C LEU A 32 -11.07 0.99 -1.10
N GLY A 33 -11.29 0.63 -2.35
CA GLY A 33 -10.26 0.70 -3.37
C GLY A 33 -9.44 -0.57 -3.47
N TYR A 34 -8.21 -0.55 -3.03
CA TYR A 34 -7.19 -1.59 -3.13
C TYR A 34 -6.82 -1.99 -4.56
N ARG A 35 -5.53 -2.05 -4.80
CA ARG A 35 -4.92 -2.57 -6.02
C ARG A 35 -3.74 -3.47 -5.65
N PRO A 36 -4.04 -4.64 -5.03
CA PRO A 36 -3.01 -5.52 -4.51
C PRO A 36 -2.17 -6.14 -5.61
N ALA A 37 -0.94 -6.49 -5.26
CA ALA A 37 -0.04 -7.25 -6.11
C ALA A 37 -0.70 -8.55 -6.62
N GLY A 38 -0.53 -8.84 -7.90
CA GLY A 38 -1.11 -10.00 -8.57
C GLY A 38 -2.61 -9.95 -8.79
N SER A 39 -3.28 -8.84 -8.44
CA SER A 39 -4.71 -8.67 -8.68
C SER A 39 -5.04 -8.33 -10.13
N LYS A 40 -6.30 -8.55 -10.51
CA LYS A 40 -6.81 -8.09 -11.79
C LYS A 40 -6.72 -6.57 -11.95
N ALA A 41 -6.98 -5.82 -10.87
CA ALA A 41 -6.92 -4.36 -10.87
C ALA A 41 -5.48 -3.86 -11.14
N GLU A 42 -4.47 -4.48 -10.52
CA GLU A 42 -3.07 -4.17 -10.79
C GLU A 42 -2.70 -4.52 -12.24
N PHE A 43 -3.08 -5.70 -12.73
CA PHE A 43 -2.82 -6.09 -14.12
C PHE A 43 -3.41 -5.10 -15.12
N GLU A 44 -4.68 -4.70 -14.95
CA GLU A 44 -5.35 -3.74 -15.84
C GLU A 44 -4.70 -2.34 -15.76
N THR A 45 -4.24 -1.94 -14.57
CA THR A 45 -3.46 -0.70 -14.40
C THR A 45 -2.14 -0.79 -15.17
N GLY A 46 -1.41 -1.89 -15.05
CA GLY A 46 -0.17 -2.12 -15.79
C GLY A 46 -0.36 -2.05 -17.31
N GLU A 47 -1.44 -2.63 -17.86
CA GLU A 47 -1.78 -2.52 -19.29
C GLU A 47 -2.09 -1.07 -19.71
N MET A 48 -2.79 -0.34 -18.87
CA MET A 48 -3.07 1.10 -19.10
C MET A 48 -1.77 1.92 -19.07
N LEU A 49 -0.88 1.69 -18.10
CA LEU A 49 0.40 2.38 -17.99
C LEU A 49 1.32 2.04 -19.16
N LYS A 50 1.37 0.77 -19.57
CA LYS A 50 2.10 0.36 -20.78
C LYS A 50 1.65 1.13 -22.01
N THR A 51 0.34 1.18 -22.24
CA THR A 51 -0.26 1.91 -23.36
C THR A 51 0.07 3.41 -23.29
N GLU A 52 0.05 4.00 -22.08
CA GLU A 52 0.39 5.40 -21.90
C GLU A 52 1.88 5.68 -22.15
N MET A 53 2.80 4.78 -21.74
CA MET A 53 4.23 4.86 -22.05
C MET A 53 4.46 4.88 -23.58
N GLU A 54 3.80 3.98 -24.30
CA GLU A 54 3.86 3.92 -25.77
C GLU A 54 3.33 5.21 -26.42
N LYS A 55 2.20 5.72 -25.92
CA LYS A 55 1.54 6.92 -26.40
C LYS A 55 2.38 8.19 -26.23
N ILE A 56 3.07 8.36 -25.09
CA ILE A 56 3.95 9.52 -24.87
C ILE A 56 5.28 9.41 -25.62
N GLY A 57 5.57 8.26 -26.24
CA GLY A 57 6.72 8.06 -27.12
C GLY A 57 7.95 7.44 -26.46
N LEU A 58 7.80 6.76 -25.31
CA LEU A 58 8.88 5.95 -24.77
C LEU A 58 9.20 4.79 -25.70
N SER A 59 10.46 4.45 -25.80
CA SER A 59 10.94 3.31 -26.59
C SER A 59 11.11 2.06 -25.72
N GLU A 60 11.17 0.88 -26.39
CA GLU A 60 11.42 -0.40 -25.74
C GLU A 60 10.50 -0.64 -24.53
N VAL A 61 9.19 -0.37 -24.71
CA VAL A 61 8.23 -0.56 -23.62
C VAL A 61 7.99 -2.06 -23.41
N THR A 62 8.28 -2.54 -22.20
CA THR A 62 8.18 -3.94 -21.80
C THR A 62 7.36 -4.13 -20.54
N LYS A 63 6.98 -5.37 -20.29
CA LYS A 63 6.41 -5.87 -19.06
C LYS A 63 7.37 -6.92 -18.50
N ASP A 64 8.01 -6.60 -17.41
CA ASP A 64 8.98 -7.48 -16.77
C ASP A 64 8.30 -8.24 -15.65
N ALA A 65 8.26 -9.57 -15.76
CA ALA A 65 7.53 -10.42 -14.83
C ALA A 65 8.16 -10.41 -13.44
N VAL A 66 7.30 -10.32 -12.42
CA VAL A 66 7.64 -10.37 -11.00
C VAL A 66 6.81 -11.47 -10.34
N THR A 67 7.44 -12.32 -9.56
CA THR A 67 6.75 -13.34 -8.77
C THR A 67 6.43 -12.80 -7.37
N VAL A 68 5.16 -12.86 -7.00
CA VAL A 68 4.65 -12.35 -5.73
C VAL A 68 3.61 -13.29 -5.14
N ASP A 69 3.21 -13.05 -3.90
CA ASP A 69 2.00 -13.64 -3.36
C ASP A 69 0.85 -12.64 -3.50
N GLY A 70 -0.17 -13.02 -4.24
CA GLY A 70 -1.36 -12.20 -4.45
C GLY A 70 -2.22 -12.15 -3.18
N TRP A 71 -3.03 -11.10 -3.06
CA TRP A 71 -3.97 -10.95 -1.98
C TRP A 71 -5.35 -10.52 -2.49
N GLU A 72 -6.38 -11.16 -1.97
CA GLU A 72 -7.77 -10.83 -2.24
C GLU A 72 -8.44 -10.40 -0.93
N PHE A 73 -8.99 -9.21 -0.91
CA PHE A 73 -9.80 -8.70 0.19
C PHE A 73 -11.23 -8.49 -0.26
N HIS A 74 -12.16 -9.19 0.37
CA HIS A 74 -13.58 -9.10 0.03
C HIS A 74 -14.38 -8.27 1.02
N LYS A 75 -14.11 -8.41 2.32
CA LYS A 75 -14.80 -7.67 3.38
C LYS A 75 -14.11 -7.80 4.74
N ALA A 76 -14.33 -6.81 5.59
CA ALA A 76 -14.20 -6.90 7.03
C ALA A 76 -15.21 -5.97 7.68
N ALA A 77 -16.16 -6.53 8.42
CA ALA A 77 -17.22 -5.80 9.10
C ALA A 77 -17.30 -6.23 10.57
N LEU A 78 -17.26 -5.25 11.45
CA LEU A 78 -17.39 -5.44 12.90
C LEU A 78 -18.70 -4.84 13.37
N SER A 79 -19.44 -5.54 14.24
CA SER A 79 -20.58 -4.97 14.94
C SER A 79 -20.57 -5.32 16.42
N TYR A 80 -21.12 -4.42 17.23
CA TYR A 80 -21.21 -4.56 18.67
C TYR A 80 -22.42 -3.80 19.22
N THR A 81 -22.80 -4.09 20.46
CA THR A 81 -23.83 -3.33 21.16
C THR A 81 -23.19 -2.24 22.00
N ASN A 82 -23.55 -0.97 21.75
CA ASN A 82 -23.03 0.18 22.49
C ASN A 82 -23.66 0.30 23.89
N ALA A 83 -23.20 1.25 24.68
CA ALA A 83 -23.71 1.50 26.05
C ALA A 83 -25.20 1.89 26.09
N ALA A 84 -25.77 2.37 24.98
CA ALA A 84 -27.19 2.69 24.85
C ALA A 84 -28.05 1.46 24.47
N GLY A 85 -27.44 0.30 24.25
CA GLY A 85 -28.11 -0.91 23.79
C GLY A 85 -28.37 -0.97 22.28
N GLU A 86 -27.74 -0.13 21.48
CA GLU A 86 -27.90 -0.06 20.05
C GLU A 86 -26.79 -0.86 19.33
N THR A 87 -27.13 -1.51 18.25
CA THR A 87 -26.13 -2.17 17.40
C THR A 87 -25.41 -1.13 16.55
N VAL A 88 -24.10 -1.08 16.67
CA VAL A 88 -23.19 -0.26 15.85
C VAL A 88 -22.39 -1.18 14.94
N SER A 89 -22.19 -0.78 13.69
CA SER A 89 -21.40 -1.53 12.70
C SER A 89 -20.33 -0.61 12.08
N ALA A 90 -19.15 -1.17 11.85
CA ALA A 90 -18.02 -0.50 11.19
C ALA A 90 -17.48 -1.38 10.07
N GLU A 91 -17.09 -0.74 8.96
CA GLU A 91 -16.28 -1.35 7.90
C GLU A 91 -14.81 -1.16 8.25
N LEU A 92 -14.02 -2.22 8.13
CA LEU A 92 -12.61 -2.23 8.47
C LEU A 92 -11.75 -2.34 7.20
N GLY A 93 -10.57 -1.72 7.23
CA GLY A 93 -9.48 -2.03 6.31
C GLY A 93 -8.77 -3.32 6.71
N ALA A 94 -8.02 -3.90 5.79
CA ALA A 94 -7.26 -5.13 6.02
C ALA A 94 -5.87 -5.06 5.38
N TYR A 95 -5.05 -6.03 5.71
CA TYR A 95 -3.67 -6.16 5.26
C TYR A 95 -3.43 -7.55 4.67
N GLN A 96 -2.30 -7.77 4.01
CA GLN A 96 -1.97 -9.00 3.28
C GLN A 96 -1.88 -10.24 4.20
N THR A 97 -3.02 -10.73 4.65
CA THR A 97 -3.14 -11.94 5.47
C THR A 97 -4.36 -12.75 5.06
N THR A 98 -4.37 -14.03 5.45
CA THR A 98 -5.53 -14.90 5.26
C THR A 98 -6.37 -14.89 6.52
N PHE A 99 -7.64 -14.47 6.41
CA PHE A 99 -8.62 -14.56 7.49
C PHE A 99 -10.03 -14.73 6.93
N VAL A 100 -10.72 -15.79 7.35
CA VAL A 100 -12.06 -16.13 6.85
C VAL A 100 -12.93 -16.57 8.01
N THR A 101 -14.09 -15.92 8.19
CA THR A 101 -15.06 -16.26 9.23
C THR A 101 -16.21 -17.16 8.74
N ASP A 102 -16.36 -17.33 7.42
CA ASP A 102 -17.51 -18.03 6.79
C ASP A 102 -18.86 -17.46 7.21
N GLY A 103 -18.96 -16.14 7.27
CA GLY A 103 -20.10 -15.37 7.73
C GLY A 103 -19.87 -14.75 9.12
N PRO A 104 -20.86 -14.00 9.64
CA PRO A 104 -20.74 -13.34 10.93
C PRO A 104 -20.46 -14.33 12.06
N LYS A 105 -19.42 -14.07 12.86
CA LYS A 105 -18.99 -14.90 13.99
C LYS A 105 -18.77 -14.04 15.22
N GLU A 106 -19.20 -14.55 16.38
CA GLU A 106 -18.92 -13.89 17.66
C GLU A 106 -17.49 -14.14 18.14
N PHE A 107 -16.87 -13.08 18.62
CA PHE A 107 -15.56 -13.08 19.27
C PHE A 107 -15.60 -12.28 20.56
N SER A 108 -14.78 -12.69 21.51
CA SER A 108 -14.40 -11.79 22.61
C SER A 108 -13.35 -10.81 22.10
N MET A 109 -13.44 -9.55 22.47
CA MET A 109 -12.47 -8.50 22.12
C MET A 109 -11.90 -7.89 23.39
N MET A 110 -10.58 -7.67 23.39
CA MET A 110 -9.84 -7.01 24.46
C MET A 110 -9.07 -5.81 23.94
N TYR A 111 -8.99 -4.75 24.74
CA TYR A 111 -8.11 -3.62 24.45
C TYR A 111 -6.76 -3.81 25.13
N LEU A 112 -5.69 -3.72 24.35
CA LEU A 112 -4.31 -3.94 24.80
C LEU A 112 -3.37 -2.77 24.48
N GLY A 113 -3.84 -1.54 24.77
CA GLY A 113 -3.01 -0.35 24.68
C GLY A 113 -2.31 -0.23 23.32
N LYS A 114 -0.99 -0.32 23.32
CA LYS A 114 -0.15 -0.25 22.12
C LYS A 114 0.17 -1.62 21.50
N GLY A 115 -0.30 -2.70 22.10
CA GLY A 115 0.00 -4.06 21.64
C GLY A 115 1.46 -4.48 21.84
N THR A 116 2.14 -3.89 22.82
CA THR A 116 3.51 -4.29 23.19
C THR A 116 3.48 -5.53 24.06
N GLU A 117 4.61 -6.24 24.19
CA GLU A 117 4.69 -7.43 25.05
C GLU A 117 4.22 -7.17 26.48
N THR A 118 4.48 -5.98 26.99
CA THR A 118 4.06 -5.58 28.35
C THR A 118 2.54 -5.50 28.50
N ASP A 119 1.84 -5.09 27.45
CA ASP A 119 0.37 -4.95 27.46
C ASP A 119 -0.34 -6.32 27.56
N TYR A 120 0.35 -7.39 27.14
CA TYR A 120 -0.17 -8.76 27.24
C TYR A 120 0.09 -9.45 28.59
N GLN A 121 0.85 -8.83 29.50
CA GLN A 121 1.18 -9.49 30.78
C GLN A 121 -0.08 -9.79 31.61
N GLY A 122 -0.27 -11.06 31.95
CA GLY A 122 -1.44 -11.53 32.69
C GLY A 122 -2.75 -11.58 31.91
N LYS A 123 -2.72 -11.38 30.60
CA LYS A 123 -3.90 -11.43 29.72
C LYS A 123 -3.91 -12.73 28.90
N ASP A 124 -5.08 -13.35 28.79
CA ASP A 124 -5.31 -14.46 27.87
C ASP A 124 -6.09 -13.96 26.64
N VAL A 125 -5.41 -13.89 25.51
CA VAL A 125 -5.97 -13.38 24.25
C VAL A 125 -6.21 -14.47 23.21
N ARG A 126 -6.01 -15.74 23.57
CA ARG A 126 -6.18 -16.84 22.63
C ARG A 126 -7.58 -16.87 22.03
N ASP A 127 -7.62 -16.96 20.70
CA ASP A 127 -8.86 -16.93 19.89
C ASP A 127 -9.71 -15.66 20.04
N LYS A 128 -9.16 -14.58 20.60
CA LYS A 128 -9.85 -13.29 20.76
C LYS A 128 -9.38 -12.28 19.71
N LEU A 129 -10.19 -11.27 19.49
CA LEU A 129 -9.78 -10.06 18.77
C LEU A 129 -9.06 -9.13 19.75
N VAL A 130 -7.98 -8.52 19.29
CA VAL A 130 -7.20 -7.56 20.06
C VAL A 130 -7.31 -6.18 19.42
N LEU A 131 -7.80 -5.20 20.19
CA LEU A 131 -7.84 -3.79 19.76
C LEU A 131 -6.62 -3.06 20.33
N VAL A 132 -5.89 -2.34 19.48
CA VAL A 132 -4.73 -1.52 19.86
C VAL A 132 -4.81 -0.13 19.26
N GLU A 133 -4.16 0.84 19.92
CA GLU A 133 -3.95 2.18 19.40
C GLU A 133 -2.47 2.37 19.05
N ILE A 134 -2.18 2.78 17.83
CA ILE A 134 -0.82 3.00 17.35
C ILE A 134 -0.61 4.48 16.97
N ASN A 135 0.59 4.98 17.24
CA ASN A 135 1.06 6.28 16.77
C ASN A 135 2.34 6.06 15.95
N GLN A 136 2.20 6.10 14.65
CA GLN A 136 3.29 5.80 13.73
C GLN A 136 4.49 6.73 13.83
N ARG A 137 4.28 7.97 14.28
CA ARG A 137 5.37 8.93 14.43
C ARG A 137 6.27 8.64 15.64
N ASP A 138 5.64 8.28 16.75
CA ASP A 138 6.30 8.24 18.06
C ASP A 138 6.55 6.79 18.53
N GLU A 139 5.99 5.81 17.82
CA GLU A 139 5.98 4.42 18.24
C GLU A 139 6.29 3.48 17.08
N TRP A 140 5.69 2.28 17.11
CA TRP A 140 5.93 1.23 16.15
C TRP A 140 4.97 1.29 14.97
N TRP A 141 5.40 0.78 13.86
CA TRP A 141 4.50 0.39 12.78
C TRP A 141 3.64 -0.80 13.23
N ILE A 142 2.56 -1.05 12.50
CA ILE A 142 1.59 -2.07 12.87
C ILE A 142 2.17 -3.49 12.93
N ASN A 143 3.24 -3.78 12.20
CA ASN A 143 3.87 -5.09 12.16
C ASN A 143 4.31 -5.60 13.54
N TYR A 144 4.83 -4.74 14.42
CA TYR A 144 5.23 -5.18 15.76
C TYR A 144 4.03 -5.62 16.62
N PRO A 145 2.97 -4.82 16.82
CA PRO A 145 1.79 -5.26 17.56
C PRO A 145 1.07 -6.45 16.92
N VAL A 146 1.05 -6.54 15.58
CA VAL A 146 0.50 -7.71 14.88
C VAL A 146 1.26 -8.98 15.23
N TYR A 147 2.59 -8.92 15.18
CA TYR A 147 3.42 -10.06 15.52
C TYR A 147 3.28 -10.47 16.99
N GLN A 148 3.16 -9.50 17.91
CA GLN A 148 2.88 -9.80 19.33
C GLN A 148 1.52 -10.49 19.50
N ALA A 149 0.45 -10.02 18.85
CA ALA A 149 -0.86 -10.65 18.89
C ALA A 149 -0.82 -12.10 18.38
N HIS A 150 -0.16 -12.32 17.26
CA HIS A 150 0.05 -13.65 16.67
C HIS A 150 0.77 -14.59 17.65
N LEU A 151 1.91 -14.18 18.21
CA LEU A 151 2.67 -14.99 19.17
C LEU A 151 1.87 -15.35 20.43
N LYS A 152 0.89 -14.54 20.81
CA LYS A 152 0.01 -14.79 21.98
C LYS A 152 -1.25 -15.57 21.62
N GLY A 153 -1.42 -15.93 20.33
CA GLY A 153 -2.55 -16.73 19.86
C GLY A 153 -3.86 -15.95 19.69
N ALA A 154 -3.81 -14.64 19.54
CA ALA A 154 -4.99 -13.86 19.17
C ALA A 154 -5.53 -14.30 17.80
N ALA A 155 -6.86 -14.22 17.63
CA ALA A 155 -7.49 -14.54 16.36
C ALA A 155 -7.16 -13.50 15.29
N ALA A 156 -7.16 -12.22 15.65
CA ALA A 156 -6.71 -11.12 14.81
C ALA A 156 -6.42 -9.88 15.65
N LEU A 157 -5.60 -8.96 15.09
CA LEU A 157 -5.41 -7.63 15.65
C LEU A 157 -6.25 -6.62 14.85
N ILE A 158 -6.83 -5.65 15.56
CA ILE A 158 -7.50 -4.49 14.97
C ILE A 158 -6.78 -3.24 15.49
N ALA A 159 -6.26 -2.42 14.56
CA ALA A 159 -5.50 -1.23 14.90
C ALA A 159 -6.31 0.05 14.67
N VAL A 160 -6.22 0.96 15.64
CA VAL A 160 -6.67 2.34 15.52
C VAL A 160 -5.44 3.23 15.39
N GLN A 161 -5.35 4.04 14.36
CA GLN A 161 -4.28 5.03 14.26
C GLN A 161 -4.61 6.25 15.13
N SER A 162 -3.99 6.32 16.31
CA SER A 162 -4.17 7.44 17.26
C SER A 162 -3.34 8.67 16.93
N GLY A 163 -2.27 8.51 16.11
CA GLY A 163 -1.39 9.57 15.69
C GLY A 163 -0.47 9.15 14.54
N GLY A 164 0.24 10.09 13.93
CA GLY A 164 1.13 9.87 12.80
C GLY A 164 1.95 11.09 12.43
N TYR A 165 2.49 11.10 11.21
CA TYR A 165 3.33 12.20 10.70
C TYR A 165 2.54 13.45 10.31
N GLY A 166 1.22 13.36 10.21
CA GLY A 166 0.33 14.46 9.90
C GLY A 166 -0.95 14.41 10.71
N GLU A 167 -1.92 15.24 10.35
CA GLU A 167 -3.26 15.20 10.92
C GLU A 167 -4.01 14.00 10.34
N ILE A 168 -4.47 13.09 11.21
CA ILE A 168 -5.24 11.92 10.81
C ILE A 168 -6.72 12.28 10.83
N ASP A 169 -7.42 12.06 9.72
CA ASP A 169 -8.88 12.18 9.65
C ASP A 169 -9.54 11.14 10.57
N ASP A 170 -10.62 11.52 11.27
CA ASP A 170 -11.30 10.62 12.19
C ASP A 170 -11.97 9.42 11.50
N GLU A 171 -12.25 9.53 10.21
CA GLU A 171 -12.82 8.47 9.38
C GLU A 171 -11.76 7.66 8.61
N ALA A 172 -10.48 8.06 8.69
CA ALA A 172 -9.43 7.36 7.98
C ALA A 172 -9.21 5.95 8.54
N LEU A 173 -9.14 5.00 7.63
CA LEU A 173 -8.55 3.69 7.89
C LEU A 173 -7.04 3.82 7.67
N ASN A 174 -6.27 3.21 8.55
CA ASN A 174 -4.82 3.20 8.37
C ASN A 174 -4.43 2.13 7.38
N ALA A 175 -3.56 2.49 6.45
CA ALA A 175 -2.86 1.56 5.61
C ALA A 175 -1.38 1.65 5.96
N GLN A 176 -0.85 0.61 6.51
CA GLN A 176 0.57 0.45 6.73
C GLN A 176 0.91 -0.99 6.44
N ASP A 177 2.07 -1.18 5.87
CA ASP A 177 2.60 -2.50 5.64
C ASP A 177 2.61 -3.35 6.88
N ILE A 178 2.20 -4.57 6.68
CA ILE A 178 2.47 -5.64 7.61
C ILE A 178 3.44 -6.60 6.96
N ALA A 179 4.70 -6.45 7.32
CA ALA A 179 5.66 -7.51 7.15
C ALA A 179 5.43 -8.53 8.24
N GLY A 180 4.94 -9.70 7.89
CA GLY A 180 4.67 -10.72 8.89
C GLY A 180 4.15 -12.03 8.31
N PRO A 181 3.89 -13.01 9.19
CA PRO A 181 3.32 -14.27 8.77
C PRO A 181 1.94 -14.11 8.13
N GLU A 182 1.65 -14.90 7.11
CA GLU A 182 0.34 -14.94 6.45
C GLU A 182 -0.82 -15.18 7.42
N ASP A 183 -0.55 -15.92 8.50
CA ASP A 183 -1.50 -16.31 9.53
C ASP A 183 -1.52 -15.37 10.75
N ALA A 184 -0.97 -14.17 10.62
CA ALA A 184 -1.05 -13.10 11.60
C ALA A 184 -2.06 -12.01 11.17
N PRO A 185 -3.39 -12.26 11.21
CA PRO A 185 -4.37 -11.38 10.62
C PRO A 185 -4.42 -10.02 11.31
N ALA A 186 -4.50 -8.96 10.49
CA ALA A 186 -4.64 -7.62 10.98
C ALA A 186 -5.63 -6.80 10.16
N PHE A 187 -6.30 -5.90 10.86
CA PHE A 187 -7.30 -5.00 10.31
C PHE A 187 -7.11 -3.61 10.88
N SER A 188 -7.67 -2.61 10.20
CA SER A 188 -7.71 -1.24 10.70
C SER A 188 -9.14 -0.77 10.86
N ILE A 189 -9.37 0.04 11.89
CA ILE A 189 -10.65 0.67 12.17
C ILE A 189 -10.43 2.18 12.36
N SER A 190 -11.38 3.01 11.91
CA SER A 190 -11.29 4.45 12.07
C SER A 190 -11.36 4.87 13.55
N ARG A 191 -10.79 6.03 13.89
CA ARG A 191 -10.92 6.59 15.26
C ARG A 191 -12.38 6.81 15.64
N LYS A 192 -13.18 7.27 14.68
CA LYS A 192 -14.61 7.51 14.87
C LYS A 192 -15.34 6.22 15.26
N ASP A 193 -15.11 5.14 14.52
CA ASP A 193 -15.80 3.87 14.73
C ASP A 193 -15.27 3.13 15.97
N ALA A 194 -13.99 3.28 16.27
CA ALA A 194 -13.38 2.70 17.47
C ALA A 194 -13.78 3.37 18.77
N ALA A 195 -14.23 4.63 18.75
CA ALA A 195 -14.51 5.40 19.95
C ALA A 195 -15.47 4.70 20.93
N GLY A 196 -16.57 4.13 20.40
CA GLY A 196 -17.54 3.40 21.24
C GLY A 196 -16.99 2.08 21.78
N LEU A 197 -16.15 1.38 21.05
CA LEU A 197 -15.44 0.18 21.51
C LEU A 197 -14.49 0.51 22.67
N LEU A 198 -13.69 1.57 22.50
CA LEU A 198 -12.75 2.03 23.52
C LEU A 198 -13.47 2.51 24.78
N GLU A 199 -14.65 3.13 24.66
CA GLU A 199 -15.48 3.50 25.79
C GLU A 199 -15.93 2.29 26.60
N LEU A 200 -16.45 1.26 25.93
CA LEU A 200 -16.88 0.01 26.59
C LEU A 200 -15.71 -0.72 27.26
N LEU A 201 -14.57 -0.79 26.58
CA LEU A 201 -13.38 -1.51 27.03
C LEU A 201 -12.59 -0.78 28.13
N ARG A 202 -12.95 0.48 28.47
CA ARG A 202 -12.41 1.15 29.68
C ARG A 202 -12.94 0.53 30.97
N ASP A 203 -14.21 0.13 30.97
CA ASP A 203 -14.91 -0.37 32.12
C ASP A 203 -15.01 -1.91 32.16
N GLN A 204 -14.75 -2.55 31.02
CA GLN A 204 -14.84 -4.00 30.86
C GLN A 204 -13.50 -4.56 30.35
N GLU A 205 -13.07 -5.67 30.91
CA GLU A 205 -11.84 -6.33 30.44
C GLU A 205 -12.00 -6.88 29.01
N GLU A 206 -13.19 -7.37 28.69
CA GLU A 206 -13.54 -7.86 27.37
C GLU A 206 -15.01 -7.61 27.05
N ILE A 207 -15.32 -7.49 25.76
CA ILE A 207 -16.68 -7.37 25.22
C ILE A 207 -16.91 -8.40 24.14
N THR A 208 -18.18 -8.76 23.89
CA THR A 208 -18.55 -9.59 22.74
C THR A 208 -18.81 -8.70 21.53
N VAL A 209 -18.20 -9.06 20.41
CA VAL A 209 -18.40 -8.41 19.11
C VAL A 209 -18.74 -9.47 18.05
N THR A 210 -19.44 -9.08 17.00
CA THR A 210 -19.63 -9.91 15.82
C THR A 210 -18.70 -9.43 14.72
N PHE A 211 -17.90 -10.33 14.16
CA PHE A 211 -16.94 -10.02 13.09
C PHE A 211 -17.21 -10.93 11.88
N ASP A 212 -17.25 -10.30 10.70
CA ASP A 212 -17.44 -10.98 9.41
C ASP A 212 -16.35 -10.47 8.47
N ALA A 213 -15.38 -11.33 8.19
CA ALA A 213 -14.23 -10.96 7.37
C ALA A 213 -13.86 -12.08 6.40
N GLU A 214 -13.39 -11.67 5.22
CA GLU A 214 -12.86 -12.56 4.21
C GLU A 214 -11.71 -11.88 3.46
N SER A 215 -10.51 -12.39 3.70
CA SER A 215 -9.30 -12.09 2.95
C SER A 215 -8.47 -13.35 2.76
N ARG A 216 -7.75 -13.45 1.63
CA ARG A 216 -6.96 -14.63 1.27
C ARG A 216 -5.67 -14.23 0.58
N VAL A 217 -4.59 -14.87 0.97
CA VAL A 217 -3.32 -14.86 0.24
C VAL A 217 -3.31 -16.00 -0.76
N THR A 218 -2.89 -15.73 -1.98
CA THR A 218 -2.67 -16.72 -3.04
C THR A 218 -1.20 -16.76 -3.40
N ARG A 219 -0.54 -17.89 -3.18
CA ARG A 219 0.90 -18.03 -3.39
C ARG A 219 1.28 -18.08 -4.88
N ASN A 220 2.47 -17.57 -5.19
CA ASN A 220 3.10 -17.67 -6.50
C ASN A 220 2.28 -17.05 -7.64
N CYS A 221 1.72 -15.89 -7.43
CA CYS A 221 1.12 -15.08 -8.48
C CYS A 221 2.20 -14.40 -9.32
N THR A 222 1.81 -13.90 -10.48
CA THR A 222 2.68 -13.10 -11.35
C THR A 222 2.09 -11.72 -11.51
N THR A 223 2.92 -10.71 -11.30
CA THR A 223 2.65 -9.32 -11.68
C THR A 223 3.77 -8.81 -12.61
N TYR A 224 3.76 -7.52 -12.96
CA TYR A 224 4.69 -6.99 -13.95
C TYR A 224 5.12 -5.58 -13.62
N ASN A 225 6.42 -5.34 -13.59
CA ASN A 225 6.94 -3.98 -13.71
C ASN A 225 6.77 -3.50 -15.15
N ILE A 226 6.37 -2.24 -15.33
CA ILE A 226 6.19 -1.64 -16.64
C ILE A 226 7.36 -0.70 -16.90
N VAL A 227 8.14 -1.02 -17.92
CA VAL A 227 9.42 -0.34 -18.20
C VAL A 227 9.39 0.31 -19.57
N GLY A 228 9.87 1.55 -19.68
CA GLY A 228 10.06 2.26 -20.93
C GLY A 228 11.34 3.08 -20.88
N ARG A 229 11.85 3.52 -22.05
CA ARG A 229 13.16 4.18 -22.12
C ARG A 229 13.15 5.44 -22.97
N ILE A 230 14.00 6.40 -22.58
CA ILE A 230 14.47 7.49 -23.42
C ILE A 230 15.95 7.20 -23.72
N PRO A 231 16.30 6.76 -24.95
CA PRO A 231 17.66 6.37 -25.29
C PRO A 231 18.66 7.51 -25.12
N GLY A 232 19.78 7.22 -24.48
CA GLY A 232 20.89 8.13 -24.33
C GLY A 232 22.03 7.85 -25.33
N LYS A 233 23.00 8.74 -25.37
CA LYS A 233 24.24 8.55 -26.17
C LYS A 233 25.11 7.42 -25.62
N HIS A 234 24.99 7.14 -24.32
CA HIS A 234 25.71 6.09 -23.60
C HIS A 234 24.71 5.06 -23.08
N PRO A 235 24.40 4.00 -23.86
CA PRO A 235 23.38 3.01 -23.49
C PRO A 235 23.77 2.15 -22.27
N ASP A 236 25.06 2.05 -21.98
CA ASP A 236 25.58 1.26 -20.85
C ASP A 236 25.48 2.01 -19.50
N ARG A 237 24.99 3.24 -19.48
CA ARG A 237 24.80 4.05 -18.29
C ARG A 237 23.37 4.53 -18.24
N MET A 238 22.71 4.27 -17.11
CA MET A 238 21.29 4.54 -16.98
C MET A 238 21.00 5.39 -15.76
N VAL A 239 20.02 6.27 -15.89
CA VAL A 239 19.33 6.92 -14.77
C VAL A 239 17.95 6.28 -14.70
N LEU A 240 17.62 5.66 -13.58
CA LEU A 240 16.33 5.07 -13.32
C LEU A 240 15.42 6.10 -12.65
N LEU A 241 14.21 6.21 -13.14
CA LEU A 241 13.09 6.88 -12.48
C LEU A 241 12.08 5.80 -12.11
N SER A 242 11.71 5.73 -10.85
CA SER A 242 10.85 4.68 -10.33
C SER A 242 9.74 5.24 -9.44
N ALA A 243 8.60 4.56 -9.45
CA ALA A 243 7.44 4.76 -8.58
C ALA A 243 6.60 3.49 -8.64
N HIS A 244 5.83 3.19 -7.59
CA HIS A 244 5.01 1.98 -7.61
C HIS A 244 3.55 2.27 -8.01
N TYR A 245 2.85 1.25 -8.53
CA TYR A 245 1.48 1.41 -8.99
C TYR A 245 0.48 0.45 -8.35
N ASP A 246 0.91 -0.46 -7.49
CA ASP A 246 0.03 -1.13 -6.54
C ASP A 246 -0.36 -0.16 -5.42
N SER A 247 -1.40 -0.43 -4.66
CA SER A 247 -1.85 0.50 -3.63
C SER A 247 -2.73 -0.11 -2.57
N TYR A 248 -2.59 0.36 -1.35
CA TYR A 248 -3.61 0.30 -0.33
C TYR A 248 -4.71 1.33 -0.65
N PHE A 249 -5.94 1.01 -0.32
CA PHE A 249 -7.12 1.86 -0.53
C PHE A 249 -7.18 2.47 -1.94
N ASP A 250 -7.55 3.73 -2.07
CA ASP A 250 -7.69 4.41 -3.37
C ASP A 250 -6.34 4.71 -4.05
N GLY A 251 -5.25 4.79 -3.27
CA GLY A 251 -3.89 4.93 -3.77
C GLY A 251 -3.61 6.23 -4.52
N PHE A 252 -4.42 7.30 -4.37
CA PHE A 252 -4.21 8.52 -5.15
C PHE A 252 -2.88 9.19 -4.82
N GLN A 253 -2.57 9.32 -3.54
CA GLN A 253 -1.31 9.90 -3.08
C GLN A 253 -0.20 8.86 -3.08
N ASP A 254 -0.49 7.65 -2.61
CA ASP A 254 0.39 6.52 -2.44
C ASP A 254 -0.04 5.36 -3.37
N ASP A 255 0.49 5.25 -4.64
CA ASP A 255 1.52 6.15 -5.16
C ASP A 255 1.17 6.60 -6.60
N ASN A 256 -0.16 6.69 -6.93
CA ASN A 256 -0.60 7.08 -8.27
C ASN A 256 -0.01 8.43 -8.70
N THR A 257 0.12 9.39 -7.75
CA THR A 257 0.65 10.72 -8.08
C THR A 257 2.13 10.69 -8.41
N ALA A 258 2.92 9.81 -7.80
CA ALA A 258 4.33 9.65 -8.14
C ALA A 258 4.51 9.01 -9.53
N VAL A 259 3.77 7.92 -9.82
CA VAL A 259 3.76 7.35 -11.15
C VAL A 259 3.38 8.38 -12.19
N ALA A 260 2.32 9.13 -11.96
CA ALA A 260 1.84 10.15 -12.89
C ALA A 260 2.83 11.31 -13.05
N LEU A 261 3.52 11.72 -11.98
CA LEU A 261 4.58 12.72 -12.04
C LEU A 261 5.76 12.23 -12.88
N MET A 262 6.19 10.99 -12.65
CA MET A 262 7.26 10.34 -13.42
C MET A 262 6.94 10.32 -14.92
N PHE A 263 5.70 9.97 -15.30
CA PHE A 263 5.22 10.01 -16.68
C PHE A 263 5.19 11.43 -17.25
N GLY A 264 4.74 12.42 -16.45
CA GLY A 264 4.75 13.83 -16.83
C GLY A 264 6.16 14.35 -17.09
N ILE A 265 7.14 13.95 -16.29
CA ILE A 265 8.56 14.27 -16.50
C ILE A 265 9.06 13.61 -17.79
N ALA A 266 8.79 12.34 -18.00
CA ALA A 266 9.19 11.61 -19.21
C ALA A 266 8.60 12.28 -20.46
N LYS A 267 7.32 12.61 -20.45
CA LYS A 267 6.63 13.33 -21.51
C LYS A 267 7.29 14.69 -21.79
N ALA A 268 7.57 15.48 -20.76
CA ALA A 268 8.20 16.80 -20.92
C ALA A 268 9.61 16.71 -21.51
N LEU A 269 10.39 15.69 -21.14
CA LEU A 269 11.69 15.40 -21.72
C LEU A 269 11.57 15.11 -23.22
N LEU A 270 10.64 14.26 -23.61
CA LEU A 270 10.40 13.88 -25.02
C LEU A 270 9.88 15.08 -25.83
N ASP A 271 8.87 15.79 -25.36
CA ASP A 271 8.25 16.93 -26.04
C ASP A 271 9.23 18.11 -26.21
N SER A 272 10.18 18.29 -25.29
CA SER A 272 11.25 19.30 -25.42
C SER A 272 12.35 18.93 -26.43
N GLY A 273 12.34 17.71 -26.97
CA GLY A 273 13.41 17.19 -27.83
C GLY A 273 14.72 16.97 -27.09
N PHE A 274 14.67 16.78 -25.77
CA PHE A 274 15.86 16.55 -24.95
C PHE A 274 16.58 15.26 -25.36
N GLN A 275 17.89 15.37 -25.55
CA GLN A 275 18.76 14.24 -25.89
C GLN A 275 19.65 13.91 -24.69
N PRO A 276 19.32 12.89 -23.89
CA PRO A 276 20.10 12.55 -22.73
C PRO A 276 21.48 11.98 -23.09
N ASN A 277 22.48 12.22 -22.24
CA ASN A 277 23.77 11.55 -22.40
C ASN A 277 23.69 10.07 -21.95
N ASN A 278 23.02 9.81 -20.85
CA ASN A 278 22.76 8.45 -20.36
C ASN A 278 21.32 8.08 -20.66
N THR A 279 21.04 6.80 -20.88
CA THR A 279 19.66 6.32 -21.04
C THR A 279 18.84 6.63 -19.78
N ILE A 280 17.64 7.17 -19.96
CA ILE A 280 16.67 7.32 -18.86
C ILE A 280 15.70 6.16 -18.94
N VAL A 281 15.59 5.42 -17.86
CA VAL A 281 14.65 4.30 -17.71
C VAL A 281 13.49 4.76 -16.84
N ILE A 282 12.27 4.56 -17.30
CA ILE A 282 11.04 4.84 -16.56
C ILE A 282 10.50 3.48 -16.15
N CYS A 283 10.34 3.25 -14.85
CA CYS A 283 9.87 2.00 -14.31
C CYS A 283 8.69 2.24 -13.35
N ALA A 284 7.49 1.87 -13.79
CA ALA A 284 6.35 1.75 -12.88
C ALA A 284 6.42 0.37 -12.24
N MET A 285 6.73 0.34 -10.96
CA MET A 285 6.96 -0.89 -10.21
C MET A 285 5.65 -1.45 -9.69
N ALA A 286 5.49 -2.75 -9.80
CA ALA A 286 4.46 -3.52 -9.14
C ALA A 286 4.97 -3.97 -7.77
N SER A 287 4.04 -4.35 -6.87
CA SER A 287 4.40 -5.07 -5.64
C SER A 287 5.42 -4.32 -4.77
N GLU A 288 5.12 -3.08 -4.49
CA GLU A 288 5.83 -2.30 -3.47
C GLU A 288 5.20 -2.58 -2.12
N GLU A 289 3.89 -2.40 -2.01
CA GLU A 289 3.07 -2.54 -0.80
C GLU A 289 2.87 -4.02 -0.37
N TRP A 290 2.96 -4.94 -1.31
CA TRP A 290 2.83 -6.39 -1.10
C TRP A 290 3.95 -7.13 -1.81
N GLY A 291 4.35 -8.24 -1.21
CA GLY A 291 5.41 -9.06 -1.76
C GLY A 291 5.21 -10.54 -1.51
N VAL A 292 6.27 -11.19 -1.11
CA VAL A 292 6.25 -12.61 -0.75
C VAL A 292 6.12 -12.74 0.76
N VAL A 293 4.97 -13.20 1.24
CA VAL A 293 4.71 -13.39 2.69
C VAL A 293 5.70 -14.37 3.31
N ASP A 294 5.98 -14.21 4.60
CA ASP A 294 6.98 -14.98 5.35
C ASP A 294 8.42 -14.85 4.83
N SER A 295 8.71 -13.84 4.00
CA SER A 295 10.05 -13.59 3.46
C SER A 295 10.62 -12.27 3.94
N ASN A 296 11.92 -12.04 3.64
CA ASN A 296 12.55 -10.74 3.87
C ASN A 296 12.24 -9.72 2.76
N PHE A 297 11.46 -10.11 1.77
CA PHE A 297 11.09 -9.32 0.59
C PHE A 297 9.57 -9.24 0.47
N ASP A 298 8.90 -9.06 1.59
CA ASP A 298 7.49 -8.85 1.69
C ASP A 298 7.09 -7.40 1.35
N TRP A 299 8.07 -6.49 1.28
CA TRP A 299 7.93 -5.11 0.86
C TRP A 299 8.93 -4.80 -0.27
N SER A 300 8.50 -3.98 -1.25
CA SER A 300 9.33 -3.60 -2.43
C SER A 300 9.84 -4.78 -3.26
N THR A 301 9.08 -5.86 -3.31
CA THR A 301 9.44 -7.07 -4.06
C THR A 301 9.65 -6.78 -5.54
N GLY A 302 8.81 -5.91 -6.14
CA GLY A 302 8.94 -5.53 -7.54
C GLY A 302 10.29 -4.88 -7.86
N ALA A 303 10.78 -3.99 -6.98
CA ALA A 303 12.09 -3.36 -7.15
C ALA A 303 13.24 -4.37 -7.04
N TYR A 304 13.15 -5.30 -6.08
CA TYR A 304 14.12 -6.37 -5.92
C TYR A 304 14.18 -7.27 -7.17
N GLU A 305 13.03 -7.79 -7.60
CA GLU A 305 12.92 -8.68 -8.76
C GLU A 305 13.37 -7.99 -10.06
N GLN A 306 13.13 -6.68 -10.19
CA GLN A 306 13.57 -5.90 -11.36
C GLN A 306 15.08 -6.00 -11.58
N ILE A 307 15.85 -5.89 -10.51
CA ILE A 307 17.31 -5.82 -10.60
C ILE A 307 17.96 -7.21 -10.52
N PHE A 308 17.43 -8.09 -9.67
CA PHE A 308 18.11 -9.36 -9.40
C PHE A 308 17.59 -10.52 -10.26
N THR A 309 16.38 -10.40 -10.81
CA THR A 309 15.77 -11.46 -11.62
C THR A 309 15.53 -11.03 -13.06
N ALA A 310 14.83 -9.93 -13.30
CA ALA A 310 14.48 -9.51 -14.66
C ALA A 310 15.68 -8.90 -15.40
N HIS A 311 16.46 -8.04 -14.73
CA HIS A 311 17.57 -7.30 -15.34
C HIS A 311 18.87 -7.31 -14.51
N PRO A 312 19.45 -8.48 -14.20
CA PRO A 312 20.71 -8.54 -13.45
C PRO A 312 21.87 -7.82 -14.15
N GLU A 313 21.77 -7.64 -15.46
CA GLU A 313 22.75 -6.88 -16.26
C GLU A 313 22.71 -5.36 -16.01
N TRP A 314 21.71 -4.84 -15.28
CA TRP A 314 21.65 -3.43 -14.87
C TRP A 314 22.57 -3.11 -13.71
N VAL A 315 22.98 -4.11 -12.96
CA VAL A 315 23.95 -3.94 -11.85
C VAL A 315 25.24 -3.31 -12.40
N GLY A 316 25.61 -2.17 -11.80
CA GLY A 316 26.77 -1.37 -12.24
C GLY A 316 26.52 -0.46 -13.45
N LYS A 317 25.37 -0.53 -14.12
CA LYS A 317 24.98 0.39 -15.20
C LYS A 317 24.05 1.50 -14.73
N VAL A 318 23.20 1.25 -13.74
CA VAL A 318 22.37 2.27 -13.09
C VAL A 318 23.29 3.15 -12.26
N ILE A 319 23.43 4.42 -12.64
CA ILE A 319 24.28 5.40 -11.99
C ILE A 319 23.55 6.27 -10.98
N ALA A 320 22.23 6.33 -11.10
CA ALA A 320 21.31 6.98 -10.17
C ALA A 320 19.93 6.35 -10.30
N ASP A 321 19.25 6.23 -9.17
CA ASP A 321 17.83 5.98 -9.10
C ASP A 321 17.15 7.18 -8.43
N LEU A 322 16.09 7.65 -9.04
CA LEU A 322 15.20 8.69 -8.52
C LEU A 322 13.85 8.02 -8.25
N ASN A 323 13.72 7.50 -7.04
CA ASN A 323 12.46 6.96 -6.57
C ASN A 323 11.55 8.11 -6.16
N PHE A 324 10.35 8.13 -6.71
CA PHE A 324 9.30 9.08 -6.36
C PHE A 324 8.34 8.40 -5.41
N GLU A 325 7.98 9.11 -4.34
CA GLU A 325 7.10 8.63 -3.30
C GLU A 325 6.29 9.79 -2.74
N LEU A 326 4.99 9.62 -2.58
CA LEU A 326 4.08 10.55 -1.91
C LEU A 326 4.25 12.04 -2.31
N PRO A 327 4.40 12.42 -3.59
CA PRO A 327 4.77 13.79 -3.98
C PRO A 327 3.65 14.81 -3.83
N ALA A 328 2.42 14.38 -3.56
CA ALA A 328 1.22 15.23 -3.57
C ALA A 328 0.80 15.74 -2.19
N LEU A 329 1.69 15.78 -1.21
CA LEU A 329 1.42 16.35 0.11
C LEU A 329 1.20 17.86 0.04
N ALA A 330 -0.04 18.31 0.20
CA ALA A 330 -0.37 19.70 0.35
C ALA A 330 -0.04 20.18 1.78
N HIS A 331 1.02 20.94 1.93
CA HIS A 331 1.36 21.72 3.15
C HIS A 331 1.21 20.99 4.50
N GLY A 332 1.34 19.71 4.54
CA GLY A 332 1.61 18.93 5.76
C GLY A 332 0.48 18.87 6.79
N THR A 333 -0.76 19.17 6.46
CA THR A 333 -1.81 19.18 7.46
C THR A 333 -2.86 18.09 7.34
N ARG A 334 -3.02 17.43 6.20
CA ARG A 334 -3.96 16.32 6.03
C ARG A 334 -3.44 15.32 5.00
N ALA A 335 -2.94 14.21 5.45
CA ALA A 335 -2.77 13.04 4.61
C ALA A 335 -4.01 12.15 4.82
N ARG A 336 -4.76 11.87 3.76
CA ARG A 336 -5.56 10.66 3.68
C ARG A 336 -4.62 9.59 3.12
N ILE A 337 -4.05 8.84 4.01
CA ILE A 337 -3.25 7.66 3.70
C ILE A 337 -4.15 6.47 3.82
#